data_9a9ac5d32aef90fbf3de1960f414f760
#
_entry.id   9a9ac5d32aef90fbf3de1960f414f760
#
_cell.length_a   1.000
_cell.length_b   1.000
_cell.length_c   1.000
_cell.angle_alpha   90.00
_cell.angle_beta   90.00
_cell.angle_gamma   90.00
#
_symmetry.space_group_name_H-M   'P 1'
#
loop_
_entity.id
_entity.type
_entity.pdbx_description
1 polymer ?
#
loop_
_entity_poly.entity_id
_entity_poly.type
_entity_poly.pdbx_seq_one_letter_code
_entity_poly.pdbx_strand_id
1 'polypeptide(L)'
;ADVIRVDAPTASKDIVGGASGLSAIVLDTHRNKRSVILDLKTDEGAAAMVDLIASADVLVTNMRSAALDRLGLSAKRLRAIHPALIHCVANGYGADGPYADRAAYDDAIQAISGLAALPTRISGEPAYVPSVIVDKTCALFVVQAVMAALLHRHNTDEGQTIRVPMFETMVSFLLVEHLRGAALVPPQGELGYKRLLNPN
;
A
#
# COMPACT_ATOMS: atom_id res chain seq x y z
N ALA A 1 -9.64 13.69 -8.99
CA ALA A 1 -10.32 12.41 -9.16
C ALA A 1 -11.60 12.37 -8.32
N ASP A 2 -12.65 11.74 -8.84
CA ASP A 2 -13.82 11.37 -8.05
C ASP A 2 -13.51 10.05 -7.34
N VAL A 3 -13.53 10.04 -6.01
CA VAL A 3 -13.13 8.88 -5.22
C VAL A 3 -14.28 8.42 -4.34
N ILE A 4 -14.62 7.15 -4.45
CA ILE A 4 -15.63 6.49 -3.61
C ILE A 4 -14.90 5.54 -2.66
N ARG A 5 -15.03 5.79 -1.36
CA ARG A 5 -14.59 4.88 -0.32
C ARG A 5 -15.70 3.86 -0.04
N VAL A 6 -15.35 2.58 -0.04
CA VAL A 6 -16.26 1.49 0.32
C VAL A 6 -15.87 0.94 1.68
N ASP A 7 -16.78 0.99 2.64
CA ASP A 7 -16.59 0.48 4.00
C ASP A 7 -17.52 -0.70 4.29
N ALA A 8 -17.08 -1.61 5.16
CA ALA A 8 -17.95 -2.66 5.69
C ALA A 8 -18.91 -2.08 6.77
N PRO A 9 -20.09 -2.65 6.98
CA PRO A 9 -21.02 -2.22 8.03
C PRO A 9 -20.42 -2.28 9.44
N THR A 10 -19.49 -3.19 9.65
CA THR A 10 -18.74 -3.39 10.89
C THR A 10 -17.35 -2.78 10.86
N ALA A 11 -17.09 -1.87 9.89
CA ALA A 11 -15.82 -1.16 9.86
C ALA A 11 -15.56 -0.59 11.25
N SER A 12 -14.51 -1.08 11.87
CA SER A 12 -14.20 -0.80 13.25
C SER A 12 -14.20 0.71 13.47
N LYS A 13 -14.81 1.11 14.56
CA LYS A 13 -14.60 2.44 15.13
C LYS A 13 -13.09 2.65 15.10
N ASP A 14 -12.65 3.60 14.32
CA ASP A 14 -11.23 3.84 14.09
C ASP A 14 -10.44 3.76 15.39
N ILE A 15 -9.35 3.01 15.34
CA ILE A 15 -8.45 2.73 16.48
C ILE A 15 -8.02 4.03 17.21
N VAL A 16 -8.20 5.19 16.60
CA VAL A 16 -7.82 6.50 17.09
C VAL A 16 -9.04 7.46 17.17
N GLY A 17 -10.24 6.93 17.37
CA GLY A 17 -11.45 7.74 17.49
C GLY A 17 -11.46 8.55 18.79
N GLY A 18 -11.64 9.87 18.68
CA GLY A 18 -12.00 10.71 19.80
C GLY A 18 -13.45 10.44 20.29
N ALA A 19 -13.92 11.17 21.29
CA ALA A 19 -15.26 11.07 21.84
C ALA A 19 -16.39 11.22 20.79
N SER A 20 -16.12 11.83 19.64
CA SER A 20 -17.03 11.96 18.49
C SER A 20 -17.11 10.73 17.59
N GLY A 21 -16.25 9.71 17.80
CA GLY A 21 -16.14 8.55 16.91
C GLY A 21 -15.46 8.83 15.57
N LEU A 22 -14.98 10.05 15.32
CA LEU A 22 -14.22 10.43 14.13
C LEU A 22 -12.72 10.51 14.44
N SER A 23 -11.92 9.77 13.70
CA SER A 23 -10.47 9.81 13.77
C SER A 23 -9.91 11.03 13.03
N ALA A 24 -8.89 11.68 13.60
CA ALA A 24 -8.18 12.76 12.92
C ALA A 24 -7.56 12.28 11.58
N ILE A 25 -7.11 11.03 11.51
CA ILE A 25 -6.59 10.42 10.28
C ILE A 25 -7.69 10.34 9.22
N VAL A 26 -8.90 9.91 9.60
CA VAL A 26 -10.04 9.85 8.68
C VAL A 26 -10.39 11.24 8.16
N LEU A 27 -10.46 12.23 9.03
CA LEU A 27 -10.75 13.61 8.63
C LEU A 27 -9.70 14.18 7.68
N ASP A 28 -8.44 13.85 7.88
CA ASP A 28 -7.34 14.32 7.03
C ASP A 28 -7.28 13.57 5.70
N THR A 29 -7.34 12.24 5.72
CA THR A 29 -7.10 11.42 4.52
C THR A 29 -8.33 11.22 3.64
N HIS A 30 -9.54 11.48 4.14
CA HIS A 30 -10.79 11.24 3.39
C HIS A 30 -11.50 12.49 2.89
N ARG A 31 -10.85 13.64 2.95
CA ARG A 31 -11.41 14.88 2.36
C ARG A 31 -11.71 14.69 0.87
N ASN A 32 -12.85 15.21 0.43
CA ASN A 32 -13.35 15.14 -0.95
C ASN A 32 -13.63 13.71 -1.46
N LYS A 33 -13.70 12.71 -0.58
CA LYS A 33 -14.15 11.37 -0.95
C LYS A 33 -15.65 11.23 -0.65
N ARG A 34 -16.36 10.58 -1.55
CA ARG A 34 -17.69 10.04 -1.26
C ARG A 34 -17.53 8.72 -0.50
N SER A 35 -18.51 8.30 0.25
CA SER A 35 -18.46 7.06 1.02
C SER A 35 -19.73 6.26 0.82
N VAL A 36 -19.61 4.94 0.80
CA VAL A 36 -20.70 3.98 0.76
C VAL A 36 -20.37 2.83 1.71
N ILE A 37 -21.41 2.30 2.36
CA ILE A 37 -21.28 1.12 3.22
C ILE A 37 -21.88 -0.06 2.47
N LEU A 38 -21.08 -1.11 2.24
CA LEU A 38 -21.50 -2.35 1.58
C LEU A 38 -21.09 -3.56 2.41
N ASP A 39 -22.04 -4.46 2.67
CA ASP A 39 -21.68 -5.77 3.20
C ASP A 39 -21.35 -6.73 2.04
N LEU A 40 -20.08 -6.84 1.73
CA LEU A 40 -19.59 -7.71 0.64
C LEU A 40 -19.77 -9.20 0.91
N LYS A 41 -20.31 -9.58 2.08
CA LYS A 41 -20.66 -10.98 2.38
C LYS A 41 -22.08 -11.32 1.96
N THR A 42 -22.89 -10.33 1.64
CA THR A 42 -24.24 -10.52 1.09
C THR A 42 -24.20 -10.47 -0.43
N ASP A 43 -25.15 -11.15 -1.07
CA ASP A 43 -25.26 -11.15 -2.53
C ASP A 43 -25.54 -9.75 -3.08
N GLU A 44 -26.37 -8.96 -2.39
CA GLU A 44 -26.71 -7.59 -2.76
C GLU A 44 -25.50 -6.65 -2.66
N GLY A 45 -24.72 -6.76 -1.56
CA GLY A 45 -23.53 -5.96 -1.36
C GLY A 45 -22.43 -6.32 -2.37
N ALA A 46 -22.26 -7.60 -2.68
CA ALA A 46 -21.33 -8.07 -3.69
C ALA A 46 -21.73 -7.59 -5.10
N ALA A 47 -23.02 -7.65 -5.44
CA ALA A 47 -23.54 -7.15 -6.72
C ALA A 47 -23.33 -5.64 -6.86
N ALA A 48 -23.68 -4.88 -5.83
CA ALA A 48 -23.45 -3.42 -5.83
C ALA A 48 -21.96 -3.06 -5.98
N MET A 49 -21.05 -3.84 -5.39
CA MET A 49 -19.60 -3.64 -5.58
C MET A 49 -19.18 -3.92 -7.02
N VAL A 50 -19.71 -4.94 -7.66
CA VAL A 50 -19.45 -5.25 -9.07
C VAL A 50 -19.91 -4.11 -9.97
N ASP A 51 -21.10 -3.55 -9.72
CA ASP A 51 -21.63 -2.41 -10.47
C ASP A 51 -20.77 -1.14 -10.31
N LEU A 52 -20.29 -0.88 -9.09
CA LEU A 52 -19.33 0.20 -8.85
C LEU A 52 -18.03 0.00 -9.64
N ILE A 53 -17.48 -1.22 -9.61
CA ILE A 53 -16.23 -1.56 -10.32
C ILE A 53 -16.42 -1.42 -11.84
N ALA A 54 -17.57 -1.83 -12.38
CA ALA A 54 -17.86 -1.72 -13.81
C ALA A 54 -17.86 -0.26 -14.30
N SER A 55 -18.12 0.70 -13.42
CA SER A 55 -18.13 2.12 -13.71
C SER A 55 -16.84 2.87 -13.32
N ALA A 56 -15.88 2.18 -12.68
CA ALA A 56 -14.68 2.79 -12.14
C ALA A 56 -13.49 2.68 -13.10
N ASP A 57 -12.65 3.70 -13.15
CA ASP A 57 -11.36 3.64 -13.85
C ASP A 57 -10.32 2.83 -13.07
N VAL A 58 -10.36 2.94 -11.75
CA VAL A 58 -9.34 2.40 -10.84
C VAL A 58 -10.00 1.80 -9.61
N LEU A 59 -9.60 0.60 -9.26
CA LEU A 59 -9.87 -0.02 -7.95
C LEU A 59 -8.56 -0.08 -7.16
N VAL A 60 -8.53 0.54 -5.98
CA VAL A 60 -7.41 0.42 -5.03
C VAL A 60 -7.87 -0.39 -3.83
N THR A 61 -7.11 -1.40 -3.44
CA THR A 61 -7.41 -2.22 -2.28
C THR A 61 -6.14 -2.60 -1.51
N ASN A 62 -6.23 -2.68 -0.19
CA ASN A 62 -5.19 -3.23 0.67
C ASN A 62 -5.54 -4.64 1.20
N MET A 63 -6.61 -5.25 0.69
CA MET A 63 -7.03 -6.58 1.08
C MET A 63 -6.07 -7.63 0.54
N ARG A 64 -5.81 -8.67 1.36
CA ARG A 64 -5.02 -9.84 0.93
C ARG A 64 -5.72 -10.60 -0.19
N SER A 65 -4.94 -11.18 -1.11
CA SER A 65 -5.48 -11.90 -2.27
C SER A 65 -6.49 -12.97 -1.90
N ALA A 66 -6.22 -13.78 -0.88
CA ALA A 66 -7.16 -14.79 -0.39
C ALA A 66 -8.50 -14.22 0.13
N ALA A 67 -8.51 -12.99 0.63
CA ALA A 67 -9.75 -12.32 1.03
C ALA A 67 -10.53 -11.81 -0.19
N LEU A 68 -9.84 -11.25 -1.17
CA LEU A 68 -10.44 -10.83 -2.44
C LEU A 68 -11.04 -12.03 -3.20
N ASP A 69 -10.34 -13.15 -3.22
CA ASP A 69 -10.82 -14.37 -3.87
C ASP A 69 -12.13 -14.88 -3.24
N ARG A 70 -12.19 -14.90 -1.89
CA ARG A 70 -13.41 -15.28 -1.16
C ARG A 70 -14.61 -14.35 -1.42
N LEU A 71 -14.34 -13.08 -1.67
CA LEU A 71 -15.36 -12.09 -2.02
C LEU A 71 -15.70 -12.08 -3.52
N GLY A 72 -15.07 -12.95 -4.30
CA GLY A 72 -15.24 -12.97 -5.74
C GLY A 72 -14.65 -11.75 -6.47
N LEU A 73 -13.68 -11.07 -5.85
CA LEU A 73 -13.01 -9.89 -6.39
C LEU A 73 -11.56 -10.21 -6.80
N SER A 74 -11.29 -11.45 -7.25
CA SER A 74 -9.99 -11.83 -7.78
C SER A 74 -9.59 -10.99 -8.99
N ALA A 75 -8.31 -10.75 -9.19
CA ALA A 75 -7.81 -9.99 -10.34
C ALA A 75 -8.28 -10.58 -11.69
N LYS A 76 -8.36 -11.92 -11.79
CA LYS A 76 -8.87 -12.61 -12.98
C LYS A 76 -10.34 -12.29 -13.24
N ARG A 77 -11.18 -12.31 -12.20
CA ARG A 77 -12.61 -12.00 -12.32
C ARG A 77 -12.85 -10.53 -12.64
N LEU A 78 -12.13 -9.64 -11.96
CA LEU A 78 -12.23 -8.20 -12.21
C LEU A 78 -11.87 -7.84 -13.65
N ARG A 79 -10.81 -8.45 -14.19
CA ARG A 79 -10.43 -8.28 -15.60
C ARG A 79 -11.49 -8.81 -16.58
N ALA A 80 -12.19 -9.89 -16.22
CA ALA A 80 -13.28 -10.41 -17.05
C ALA A 80 -14.51 -9.50 -17.03
N ILE A 81 -14.80 -8.84 -15.90
CA ILE A 81 -15.91 -7.87 -15.76
C ILE A 81 -15.58 -6.56 -16.47
N HIS A 82 -14.37 -6.05 -16.27
CA HIS A 82 -13.94 -4.75 -16.78
C HIS A 82 -12.50 -4.82 -17.29
N PRO A 83 -12.26 -5.16 -18.57
CA PRO A 83 -10.92 -5.33 -19.13
C PRO A 83 -10.03 -4.09 -19.04
N ALA A 84 -10.61 -2.89 -19.06
CA ALA A 84 -9.89 -1.62 -18.97
C ALA A 84 -9.63 -1.16 -17.52
N LEU A 85 -10.08 -1.91 -16.50
CA LEU A 85 -9.88 -1.55 -15.09
C LEU A 85 -8.40 -1.56 -14.71
N ILE A 86 -7.95 -0.51 -14.01
CA ILE A 86 -6.70 -0.52 -13.28
C ILE A 86 -6.97 -1.05 -11.87
N HIS A 87 -6.49 -2.26 -11.58
CA HIS A 87 -6.63 -2.88 -10.26
C HIS A 87 -5.32 -2.77 -9.48
N CYS A 88 -5.26 -1.87 -8.49
CA CYS A 88 -4.10 -1.67 -7.64
C CYS A 88 -4.25 -2.38 -6.29
N VAL A 89 -3.33 -3.28 -5.98
CA VAL A 89 -3.26 -4.01 -4.71
C VAL A 89 -2.08 -3.49 -3.90
N ALA A 90 -2.38 -2.83 -2.78
CA ALA A 90 -1.40 -2.29 -1.82
C ALA A 90 -1.46 -3.11 -0.52
N ASN A 91 -0.71 -4.18 -0.44
CA ASN A 91 -0.66 -5.08 0.72
C ASN A 91 0.70 -5.03 1.43
N GLY A 92 0.85 -5.74 2.55
CA GLY A 92 2.07 -5.70 3.35
C GLY A 92 3.28 -6.31 2.66
N TYR A 93 3.09 -7.44 1.96
CA TYR A 93 4.15 -8.24 1.36
C TYR A 93 3.77 -8.71 -0.04
N GLY A 94 4.78 -9.00 -0.86
CA GLY A 94 4.59 -9.60 -2.17
C GLY A 94 3.89 -10.95 -2.11
N ALA A 95 3.06 -11.23 -3.12
CA ALA A 95 2.19 -12.41 -3.15
C ALA A 95 2.94 -13.74 -3.25
N ASP A 96 4.19 -13.72 -3.73
CA ASP A 96 4.97 -14.93 -4.01
C ASP A 96 6.04 -15.18 -2.93
N GLY A 97 6.09 -14.35 -1.88
CA GLY A 97 7.06 -14.44 -0.80
C GLY A 97 6.56 -15.25 0.41
N PRO A 98 7.47 -15.62 1.34
CA PRO A 98 7.12 -16.40 2.54
C PRO A 98 6.22 -15.65 3.52
N TYR A 99 6.03 -14.34 3.34
CA TYR A 99 5.20 -13.49 4.19
C TYR A 99 3.89 -13.03 3.51
N ALA A 100 3.55 -13.58 2.34
CA ALA A 100 2.41 -13.16 1.53
C ALA A 100 1.09 -13.03 2.31
N ASP A 101 0.85 -13.95 3.25
CA ASP A 101 -0.37 -13.99 4.05
C ASP A 101 -0.26 -13.33 5.43
N ARG A 102 0.89 -12.75 5.75
CA ARG A 102 1.07 -12.06 7.03
C ARG A 102 0.39 -10.70 7.03
N ALA A 103 -0.15 -10.34 8.20
CA ALA A 103 -0.57 -8.97 8.45
C ALA A 103 0.68 -8.08 8.55
N ALA A 104 0.57 -6.85 8.05
CA ALA A 104 1.60 -5.84 8.17
C ALA A 104 0.97 -4.52 8.59
N TYR A 105 1.67 -3.83 9.48
CA TYR A 105 1.41 -2.47 9.90
C TYR A 105 2.66 -1.64 9.66
N ASP A 106 2.54 -0.33 9.69
CA ASP A 106 3.64 0.62 9.44
C ASP A 106 4.90 0.28 10.23
N ASP A 107 4.78 0.12 11.55
CA ASP A 107 5.88 -0.20 12.47
C ASP A 107 6.54 -1.55 12.17
N ALA A 108 5.76 -2.57 11.85
CA ALA A 108 6.29 -3.88 11.45
C ALA A 108 7.13 -3.77 10.17
N ILE A 109 6.70 -2.96 9.21
CA ILE A 109 7.46 -2.74 7.98
C ILE A 109 8.66 -1.82 8.22
N GLN A 110 8.59 -0.81 9.09
CA GLN A 110 9.77 -0.04 9.50
C GLN A 110 10.87 -0.96 10.07
N ALA A 111 10.47 -1.94 10.89
CA ALA A 111 11.41 -2.90 11.48
C ALA A 111 12.03 -3.82 10.40
N ILE A 112 11.18 -4.52 9.63
CA ILE A 112 11.66 -5.58 8.70
C ILE A 112 12.36 -5.02 7.47
N SER A 113 12.04 -3.81 7.03
CA SER A 113 12.73 -3.14 5.91
C SER A 113 14.09 -2.57 6.31
N GLY A 114 14.40 -2.54 7.61
CA GLY A 114 15.63 -1.98 8.15
C GLY A 114 15.59 -0.48 8.39
N LEU A 115 14.47 0.21 8.13
CA LEU A 115 14.34 1.65 8.41
C LEU A 115 14.64 1.95 9.89
N ALA A 116 14.04 1.18 10.80
CA ALA A 116 14.26 1.34 12.24
C ALA A 116 15.70 1.01 12.69
N ALA A 117 16.47 0.29 11.88
CA ALA A 117 17.86 -0.03 12.18
C ALA A 117 18.85 1.08 11.76
N LEU A 118 18.47 1.96 10.83
CA LEU A 118 19.37 3.02 10.37
C LEU A 118 19.87 3.93 11.50
N PRO A 119 19.03 4.38 12.47
CA PRO A 119 19.49 5.20 13.59
C PRO A 119 20.55 4.54 14.49
N THR A 120 20.62 3.22 14.54
CA THR A 120 21.62 2.49 15.35
C THR A 120 23.05 2.94 15.07
N ARG A 121 23.34 3.34 13.83
CA ARG A 121 24.67 3.81 13.42
C ARG A 121 25.01 5.19 13.97
N ILE A 122 24.04 5.96 14.45
CA ILE A 122 24.20 7.30 15.01
C ILE A 122 24.12 7.25 16.54
N SER A 123 23.06 6.62 17.05
CA SER A 123 22.71 6.61 18.48
C SER A 123 23.13 5.35 19.22
N GLY A 124 23.52 4.29 18.50
CA GLY A 124 23.79 2.97 19.08
C GLY A 124 22.55 2.11 19.25
N GLU A 125 21.34 2.67 19.11
CA GLU A 125 20.07 1.97 19.34
C GLU A 125 19.13 2.12 18.14
N PRO A 126 18.35 1.09 17.79
CA PRO A 126 17.32 1.20 16.78
C PRO A 126 16.19 2.13 17.24
N ALA A 127 15.58 2.84 16.31
CA ALA A 127 14.47 3.73 16.60
C ALA A 127 13.46 3.77 15.46
N TYR A 128 12.18 3.81 15.79
CA TYR A 128 11.12 4.06 14.83
C TYR A 128 11.03 5.54 14.49
N VAL A 129 10.69 5.83 13.25
CA VAL A 129 10.21 7.16 12.87
C VAL A 129 8.83 7.34 13.51
N PRO A 130 8.62 8.41 14.34
CA PRO A 130 7.35 8.61 15.04
C PRO A 130 6.24 9.13 14.12
N SER A 131 6.01 8.44 13.03
CA SER A 131 4.99 8.73 12.02
C SER A 131 4.68 7.45 11.26
N VAL A 132 3.50 7.36 10.66
CA VAL A 132 3.15 6.30 9.70
C VAL A 132 3.86 6.54 8.35
N ILE A 133 5.18 6.56 8.41
CA ILE A 133 6.04 6.95 7.28
C ILE A 133 6.00 5.93 6.14
N VAL A 134 5.86 4.66 6.47
CA VAL A 134 5.76 3.58 5.50
C VAL A 134 4.45 3.68 4.73
N ASP A 135 3.32 3.84 5.44
CA ASP A 135 2.00 4.00 4.82
C ASP A 135 1.99 5.20 3.87
N LYS A 136 2.54 6.34 4.31
CA LYS A 136 2.62 7.56 3.49
C LYS A 136 3.50 7.37 2.26
N THR A 137 4.66 6.76 2.42
CA THR A 137 5.59 6.50 1.31
C THR A 137 4.95 5.54 0.30
N CYS A 138 4.39 4.43 0.77
CA CYS A 138 3.72 3.46 -0.10
C CYS A 138 2.50 4.06 -0.81
N ALA A 139 1.75 4.97 -0.16
CA ALA A 139 0.67 5.69 -0.81
C ALA A 139 1.15 6.53 -2.00
N LEU A 140 2.31 7.18 -1.91
CA LEU A 140 2.91 7.90 -3.03
C LEU A 140 3.30 6.95 -4.18
N PHE A 141 3.86 5.78 -3.86
CA PHE A 141 4.14 4.74 -4.87
C PHE A 141 2.87 4.21 -5.52
N VAL A 142 1.79 4.02 -4.76
CA VAL A 142 0.47 3.66 -5.31
C VAL A 142 0.00 4.70 -6.31
N VAL A 143 0.07 5.99 -5.98
CA VAL A 143 -0.32 7.08 -6.90
C VAL A 143 0.52 7.04 -8.18
N GLN A 144 1.86 6.91 -8.07
CA GLN A 144 2.75 6.83 -9.23
C GLN A 144 2.42 5.62 -10.11
N ALA A 145 2.23 4.45 -9.51
CA ALA A 145 1.92 3.22 -10.24
C ALA A 145 0.55 3.31 -10.94
N VAL A 146 -0.46 3.87 -10.28
CA VAL A 146 -1.79 4.11 -10.88
C VAL A 146 -1.70 5.09 -12.03
N MET A 147 -0.96 6.20 -11.90
CA MET A 147 -0.78 7.17 -12.99
C MET A 147 -0.06 6.55 -14.19
N ALA A 148 0.99 5.76 -13.96
CA ALA A 148 1.68 5.03 -15.04
C ALA A 148 0.77 4.02 -15.74
N ALA A 149 -0.07 3.30 -14.97
CA ALA A 149 -1.04 2.36 -15.52
C ALA A 149 -2.16 3.04 -16.32
N LEU A 150 -2.63 4.21 -15.88
CA LEU A 150 -3.59 5.01 -16.63
C LEU A 150 -3.00 5.54 -17.93
N LEU A 151 -1.74 5.96 -17.94
CA LEU A 151 -1.04 6.37 -19.15
C LEU A 151 -0.86 5.19 -20.11
N HIS A 152 -0.49 4.02 -19.60
CA HIS A 152 -0.44 2.80 -20.41
C HIS A 152 -1.80 2.49 -21.05
N ARG A 153 -2.88 2.49 -20.24
CA ARG A 153 -4.24 2.28 -20.73
C ARG A 153 -4.64 3.30 -21.81
N HIS A 154 -4.27 4.56 -21.62
CA HIS A 154 -4.56 5.60 -22.63
C HIS A 154 -3.96 5.27 -24.00
N ASN A 155 -2.81 4.61 -24.04
CA ASN A 155 -2.12 4.25 -25.28
C ASN A 155 -2.52 2.89 -25.86
N THR A 156 -3.12 2.00 -25.05
CA THR A 156 -3.34 0.58 -25.43
C THR A 156 -4.79 0.14 -25.29
N ASP A 157 -5.64 0.94 -24.62
CA ASP A 157 -6.99 0.59 -24.16
C ASP A 157 -7.05 -0.61 -23.19
N GLU A 158 -5.89 -1.06 -22.68
CA GLU A 158 -5.80 -2.21 -21.79
C GLU A 158 -5.62 -1.79 -20.33
N GLY A 159 -6.49 -2.34 -19.45
CA GLY A 159 -6.31 -2.29 -18.01
C GLY A 159 -5.25 -3.26 -17.53
N GLN A 160 -4.84 -3.12 -16.27
CA GLN A 160 -3.86 -4.01 -15.66
C GLN A 160 -4.01 -4.14 -14.16
N THR A 161 -3.45 -5.20 -13.61
CA THR A 161 -3.28 -5.35 -12.16
C THR A 161 -1.88 -4.91 -11.78
N ILE A 162 -1.77 -3.96 -10.87
CA ILE A 162 -0.53 -3.48 -10.27
C ILE A 162 -0.48 -3.88 -8.80
N ARG A 163 0.72 -4.19 -8.33
CA ARG A 163 0.98 -4.52 -6.92
C ARG A 163 2.02 -3.57 -6.36
N VAL A 164 1.71 -2.99 -5.20
CA VAL A 164 2.61 -2.10 -4.45
C VAL A 164 2.72 -2.65 -3.02
N PRO A 165 3.48 -3.73 -2.82
CA PRO A 165 3.64 -4.30 -1.49
C PRO A 165 4.56 -3.40 -0.65
N MET A 166 4.18 -3.17 0.62
CA MET A 166 4.86 -2.20 1.49
C MET A 166 6.31 -2.58 1.77
N PHE A 167 6.57 -3.87 2.05
CA PHE A 167 7.92 -4.34 2.39
C PHE A 167 8.88 -4.13 1.22
N GLU A 168 8.56 -4.65 0.04
CA GLU A 168 9.42 -4.56 -1.14
C GLU A 168 9.58 -3.10 -1.60
N THR A 169 8.54 -2.30 -1.47
CA THR A 169 8.60 -0.86 -1.75
C THR A 169 9.59 -0.16 -0.82
N MET A 170 9.52 -0.43 0.49
CA MET A 170 10.43 0.17 1.45
C MET A 170 11.86 -0.35 1.33
N VAL A 171 12.04 -1.64 1.06
CA VAL A 171 13.39 -2.18 0.77
C VAL A 171 13.99 -1.49 -0.43
N SER A 172 13.25 -1.34 -1.53
CA SER A 172 13.72 -0.63 -2.72
C SER A 172 14.04 0.84 -2.43
N PHE A 173 13.18 1.50 -1.65
CA PHE A 173 13.35 2.92 -1.28
C PHE A 173 14.60 3.16 -0.42
N LEU A 174 14.96 2.21 0.45
CA LEU A 174 16.07 2.32 1.42
C LEU A 174 17.35 1.62 0.95
N LEU A 175 17.33 0.96 -0.21
CA LEU A 175 18.41 0.07 -0.62
C LEU A 175 19.74 0.80 -0.76
N VAL A 176 19.74 2.02 -1.25
CA VAL A 176 20.94 2.86 -1.42
C VAL A 176 21.59 3.16 -0.08
N GLU A 177 20.80 3.50 0.93
CA GLU A 177 21.28 3.82 2.28
C GLU A 177 21.86 2.58 2.97
N HIS A 178 21.31 1.40 2.69
CA HIS A 178 21.81 0.15 3.25
C HIS A 178 23.06 -0.36 2.55
N LEU A 179 23.08 -0.39 1.24
CA LEU A 179 24.15 -1.04 0.46
C LEU A 179 25.33 -0.12 0.16
N ARG A 180 25.06 1.09 -0.33
CA ARG A 180 26.07 2.05 -0.78
C ARG A 180 27.26 1.39 -1.48
N GLY A 181 28.47 1.43 -0.87
CA GLY A 181 29.69 0.87 -1.46
C GLY A 181 29.64 -0.65 -1.65
N ALA A 182 28.83 -1.37 -0.89
CA ALA A 182 28.62 -2.79 -1.06
C ALA A 182 27.72 -3.16 -2.27
N ALA A 183 27.06 -2.18 -2.90
CA ALA A 183 26.35 -2.42 -4.16
C ALA A 183 27.28 -2.68 -5.36
N LEU A 184 28.57 -2.39 -5.21
CA LEU A 184 29.57 -2.59 -6.26
C LEU A 184 30.28 -3.94 -6.12
N VAL A 185 30.74 -4.49 -7.24
CA VAL A 185 31.53 -5.74 -7.27
C VAL A 185 32.86 -5.46 -7.97
N PRO A 186 34.01 -5.54 -7.23
CA PRO A 186 34.12 -5.76 -5.78
C PRO A 186 33.58 -4.58 -4.96
N PRO A 187 33.22 -4.79 -3.67
CA PRO A 187 32.73 -3.73 -2.80
C PRO A 187 33.72 -2.55 -2.68
N GLN A 188 33.20 -1.33 -2.81
CA GLN A 188 34.01 -0.10 -2.75
C GLN A 188 33.47 0.82 -1.64
N GLY A 189 33.84 0.54 -0.41
CA GLY A 189 33.50 1.32 0.76
C GLY A 189 32.50 0.65 1.70
N GLU A 190 32.20 1.36 2.79
CA GLU A 190 31.32 0.87 3.86
C GLU A 190 29.85 0.93 3.47
N LEU A 191 29.04 0.12 4.18
CA LEU A 191 27.59 0.20 4.16
C LEU A 191 27.09 1.52 4.74
N GLY A 192 25.97 2.00 4.24
CA GLY A 192 25.27 3.15 4.78
C GLY A 192 25.69 4.51 4.18
N TYR A 193 24.88 5.51 4.40
CA TYR A 193 25.07 6.86 3.85
C TYR A 193 25.81 7.76 4.84
N LYS A 194 27.12 7.94 4.65
CA LYS A 194 28.02 8.64 5.58
C LYS A 194 27.55 10.03 6.02
N ARG A 195 27.01 10.82 5.12
CA ARG A 195 26.55 12.18 5.42
C ARG A 195 25.43 12.24 6.47
N LEU A 196 24.60 11.22 6.53
CA LEU A 196 23.51 11.12 7.51
C LEU A 196 23.91 10.30 8.74
N LEU A 197 24.95 9.48 8.62
CA LEU A 197 25.35 8.51 9.65
C LEU A 197 26.59 8.94 10.45
N ASN A 198 27.28 10.03 10.06
CA ASN A 198 28.36 10.60 10.87
C ASN A 198 27.80 11.77 11.69
N PRO A 199 27.75 11.64 13.01
CA PRO A 199 27.61 12.82 13.86
C PRO A 199 28.87 13.67 13.66
N ASN A 200 28.72 14.91 13.22
CA ASN A 200 29.77 15.90 13.25
C ASN A 200 30.02 16.36 14.69
#